data_2967a395036d622822a92c5ed4374cb6
#
_entry.id   2967a395036d622822a92c5ed4374cb6
#
_cell.length_a   1.000
_cell.length_b   1.000
_cell.length_c   1.000
_cell.angle_alpha   90.00
_cell.angle_beta   90.00
_cell.angle_gamma   90.00
#
_symmetry.space_group_name_H-M   'P 1'
#
loop_
_entity.id
_entity.type
_entity.pdbx_description
1 polymer ?
#
loop_
_entity_poly.entity_id
_entity_poly.type
_entity_poly.pdbx_seq_one_letter_code
_entity_poly.pdbx_strand_id
1 'polypeptide(L)'
;LYPLSLSRHRTKKLYFKNMADKSLNEIRSTFLKYFEKNDHKIVESSNLVPNNDPTLMFANSGMVQFKNVFTGLEKRDYQRATTSQKCVRAGGKHNDLENVGYTPRHHTFFEMLGNFSFGDYFKERGIELAWNLITKDFGLDKNRLYVTVFHEDDEAFNFWKKIAGFSDDRIIRIATSDNFWSMGETGPCGPCSEIFYDHGDHLKGGLPGTKDQDGDRFIEIWNLVFMQYEQVSKEKRIDLPKPSVDTGMGLERIAALLQGTHDNYQTDHFKKLISSISDATKVKQEDKNISSFRVIADHLRASSFLLAEGVLPSNEGRGYVLRRIMRRGMRHSHLLGSKEPIFYKIFDSLKNEMSGNYPELERSQSLIKETLRMEEEKFLVLLDRGIKILNDEIAKIDKVLPGDVAFKLYDT
;
A
#
# COMPACT_ATOMS: atom_id res chain seq x y z
N LEU A 1 15.94 37.34 -35.14
CA LEU A 1 16.06 35.88 -35.34
C LEU A 1 17.01 35.32 -34.29
N TYR A 2 16.52 34.83 -33.16
CA TYR A 2 17.27 33.96 -32.24
C TYR A 2 16.34 33.22 -31.29
N PRO A 3 16.72 32.05 -30.71
CA PRO A 3 15.86 30.89 -30.57
C PRO A 3 15.23 30.82 -29.20
N LEU A 4 13.91 30.86 -29.15
CA LEU A 4 13.07 30.63 -27.95
C LEU A 4 12.86 29.13 -27.61
N SER A 5 13.51 28.19 -28.34
CA SER A 5 13.28 26.76 -28.17
C SER A 5 14.18 26.07 -27.13
N LEU A 6 15.33 26.64 -26.80
CA LEU A 6 16.29 26.02 -25.84
C LEU A 6 15.94 26.26 -24.35
N SER A 7 15.16 27.26 -24.04
CA SER A 7 14.79 27.61 -22.66
C SER A 7 13.71 26.66 -22.10
N ARG A 8 12.76 26.24 -22.93
CA ARG A 8 11.67 25.34 -22.49
C ARG A 8 12.13 23.89 -22.21
N HIS A 9 13.14 23.41 -22.93
CA HIS A 9 13.70 22.08 -22.69
C HIS A 9 14.62 22.03 -21.46
N ARG A 10 15.35 23.11 -21.17
CA ARG A 10 16.19 23.21 -19.96
C ARG A 10 15.34 23.32 -18.68
N THR A 11 14.26 24.09 -18.69
CA THR A 11 13.35 24.22 -17.55
C THR A 11 12.58 22.91 -17.28
N LYS A 12 12.12 22.20 -18.31
CA LYS A 12 11.51 20.86 -18.13
C LYS A 12 12.51 19.85 -17.58
N LYS A 13 13.75 19.81 -18.08
CA LYS A 13 14.79 18.91 -17.59
C LYS A 13 15.24 19.23 -16.15
N LEU A 14 15.24 20.52 -15.74
CA LEU A 14 15.49 20.91 -14.35
C LEU A 14 14.32 20.54 -13.41
N TYR A 15 13.07 20.68 -13.87
CA TYR A 15 11.89 20.33 -13.09
C TYR A 15 11.80 18.80 -12.86
N PHE A 16 12.07 18.00 -13.89
CA PHE A 16 12.18 16.55 -13.76
C PHE A 16 13.35 16.11 -12.88
N LYS A 17 14.48 16.80 -12.92
CA LYS A 17 15.63 16.54 -12.04
C LYS A 17 15.30 16.82 -10.57
N ASN A 18 14.46 17.83 -10.28
CA ASN A 18 14.02 18.16 -8.92
C ASN A 18 12.98 17.17 -8.34
N MET A 19 12.28 16.37 -9.17
CA MET A 19 11.30 15.40 -8.69
C MET A 19 11.92 14.02 -8.47
N ALA A 20 12.90 13.62 -9.27
CA ALA A 20 13.61 12.34 -9.13
C ALA A 20 14.45 12.26 -7.83
N ASP A 21 14.74 13.39 -7.21
CA ASP A 21 15.52 13.47 -5.96
C ASP A 21 14.63 13.62 -4.71
N LYS A 22 13.29 13.63 -4.83
CA LYS A 22 12.40 13.77 -3.67
C LYS A 22 12.31 12.47 -2.87
N SER A 23 12.56 12.60 -1.58
CA SER A 23 12.36 11.53 -0.62
C SER A 23 10.88 11.16 -0.47
N LEU A 24 10.58 9.96 -0.03
CA LEU A 24 9.22 9.51 0.29
C LEU A 24 8.52 10.48 1.27
N ASN A 25 9.26 11.02 2.25
CA ASN A 25 8.73 12.01 3.20
C ASN A 25 8.35 13.33 2.53
N GLU A 26 9.10 13.81 1.55
CA GLU A 26 8.78 15.02 0.79
C GLU A 26 7.57 14.80 -0.12
N ILE A 27 7.42 13.61 -0.71
CA ILE A 27 6.26 13.25 -1.53
C ILE A 27 4.98 13.26 -0.68
N ARG A 28 5.01 12.60 0.51
CA ARG A 28 3.92 12.64 1.49
C ARG A 28 3.55 14.09 1.84
N SER A 29 4.53 14.89 2.21
CA SER A 29 4.34 16.29 2.58
C SER A 29 3.78 17.13 1.43
N THR A 30 4.22 16.88 0.19
CA THR A 30 3.71 17.57 -1.00
C THR A 30 2.23 17.28 -1.22
N PHE A 31 1.81 16.01 -1.09
CA PHE A 31 0.40 15.61 -1.19
C PHE A 31 -0.46 16.32 -0.13
N LEU A 32 -0.09 16.20 1.13
CA LEU A 32 -0.86 16.79 2.22
C LEU A 32 -0.96 18.31 2.10
N LYS A 33 0.14 19.01 1.81
CA LYS A 33 0.15 20.46 1.62
C LYS A 33 -0.60 20.94 0.37
N TYR A 34 -0.63 20.12 -0.70
CA TYR A 34 -1.44 20.43 -1.87
C TYR A 34 -2.92 20.46 -1.52
N PHE A 35 -3.40 19.47 -0.78
CA PHE A 35 -4.81 19.42 -0.37
C PHE A 35 -5.13 20.44 0.72
N GLU A 36 -4.21 20.73 1.65
CA GLU A 36 -4.36 21.81 2.61
C GLU A 36 -4.58 23.16 1.92
N LYS A 37 -3.82 23.48 0.87
CA LYS A 37 -3.99 24.67 0.03
C LYS A 37 -5.33 24.70 -0.75
N ASN A 38 -5.99 23.56 -0.86
CA ASN A 38 -7.31 23.39 -1.46
C ASN A 38 -8.39 23.17 -0.39
N ASP A 39 -8.22 23.78 0.79
CA ASP A 39 -9.18 23.81 1.91
C ASP A 39 -9.51 22.45 2.54
N HIS A 40 -8.57 21.50 2.49
CA HIS A 40 -8.70 20.22 3.19
C HIS A 40 -8.01 20.27 4.55
N LYS A 41 -8.68 19.80 5.58
CA LYS A 41 -8.05 19.61 6.89
C LYS A 41 -7.06 18.45 6.82
N ILE A 42 -5.80 18.70 7.19
CA ILE A 42 -4.85 17.59 7.42
C ILE A 42 -5.30 16.86 8.68
N VAL A 43 -5.59 15.56 8.53
CA VAL A 43 -6.01 14.66 9.62
C VAL A 43 -4.93 13.60 9.80
N GLU A 44 -4.57 13.34 11.04
CA GLU A 44 -3.59 12.30 11.37
C GLU A 44 -4.09 10.91 10.98
N SER A 45 -3.16 10.00 10.74
CA SER A 45 -3.48 8.59 10.55
C SER A 45 -4.21 8.03 11.77
N SER A 46 -5.33 7.37 11.56
CA SER A 46 -5.95 6.59 12.62
C SER A 46 -5.11 5.35 12.95
N ASN A 47 -5.46 4.70 14.06
CA ASN A 47 -4.86 3.44 14.45
C ASN A 47 -5.10 2.36 13.39
N LEU A 48 -4.15 1.45 13.24
CA LEU A 48 -4.30 0.25 12.42
C LEU A 48 -5.38 -0.69 12.95
N VAL A 49 -5.58 -0.71 14.27
CA VAL A 49 -6.67 -1.45 14.92
C VAL A 49 -7.89 -0.55 15.04
N PRO A 50 -8.94 -0.74 14.21
CA PRO A 50 -10.15 0.08 14.28
C PRO A 50 -10.87 -0.12 15.61
N ASN A 51 -11.08 0.96 16.36
CA ASN A 51 -11.72 0.89 17.68
C ASN A 51 -13.23 0.59 17.61
N ASN A 52 -13.89 0.97 16.52
CA ASN A 52 -15.34 0.96 16.39
C ASN A 52 -15.86 0.10 15.23
N ASP A 53 -15.05 -0.77 14.67
CA ASP A 53 -15.44 -1.67 13.58
C ASP A 53 -14.94 -3.11 13.83
N PRO A 54 -15.77 -3.97 14.41
CA PRO A 54 -15.42 -5.38 14.67
C PRO A 54 -15.33 -6.21 13.39
N THR A 55 -15.79 -5.69 12.24
CA THR A 55 -15.75 -6.41 10.95
C THR A 55 -14.39 -6.34 10.29
N LEU A 56 -13.54 -5.40 10.70
CA LEU A 56 -12.19 -5.20 10.17
C LEU A 56 -11.13 -5.63 11.19
N MET A 57 -10.20 -6.44 10.73
CA MET A 57 -9.01 -6.75 11.53
C MET A 57 -8.10 -5.54 11.67
N PHE A 58 -7.84 -4.87 10.55
CA PHE A 58 -6.97 -3.69 10.48
C PHE A 58 -7.54 -2.65 9.52
N ALA A 59 -7.14 -1.40 9.70
CA ALA A 59 -7.38 -0.34 8.73
C ALA A 59 -6.67 -0.71 7.42
N ASN A 60 -7.44 -0.92 6.35
CA ASN A 60 -6.97 -1.38 5.04
C ASN A 60 -7.09 -0.31 3.95
N SER A 61 -7.64 0.86 4.31
CA SER A 61 -7.81 2.03 3.42
C SER A 61 -7.93 3.32 4.23
N GLY A 62 -7.73 4.46 3.56
CA GLY A 62 -7.79 5.78 4.17
C GLY A 62 -9.16 6.15 4.72
N MET A 63 -10.23 5.62 4.10
CA MET A 63 -11.61 5.96 4.47
C MET A 63 -12.09 5.32 5.79
N VAL A 64 -11.39 4.32 6.32
CA VAL A 64 -11.87 3.56 7.49
C VAL A 64 -12.19 4.46 8.68
N GLN A 65 -11.33 5.44 8.96
CA GLN A 65 -11.55 6.41 10.03
C GLN A 65 -12.74 7.38 9.78
N PHE A 66 -13.22 7.48 8.54
CA PHE A 66 -14.30 8.39 8.13
C PHE A 66 -15.60 7.65 7.78
N LYS A 67 -15.68 6.33 7.98
CA LYS A 67 -16.86 5.51 7.67
C LYS A 67 -18.15 6.14 8.18
N ASN A 68 -18.17 6.52 9.46
CA ASN A 68 -19.35 7.11 10.10
C ASN A 68 -19.62 8.55 9.63
N VAL A 69 -18.63 9.25 9.11
CA VAL A 69 -18.82 10.58 8.52
C VAL A 69 -19.55 10.46 7.19
N PHE A 70 -19.16 9.50 6.35
CA PHE A 70 -19.83 9.23 5.06
C PHE A 70 -21.30 8.82 5.24
N THR A 71 -21.58 7.98 6.23
CA THR A 71 -22.96 7.53 6.53
C THR A 71 -23.79 8.55 7.30
N GLY A 72 -23.18 9.67 7.72
CA GLY A 72 -23.85 10.72 8.49
C GLY A 72 -24.04 10.40 9.98
N LEU A 73 -23.51 9.27 10.47
CA LEU A 73 -23.57 8.87 11.88
C LEU A 73 -22.62 9.70 12.76
N GLU A 74 -21.61 10.30 12.16
CA GLU A 74 -20.65 11.17 12.83
C GLU A 74 -20.54 12.50 12.10
N LYS A 75 -20.39 13.60 12.84
CA LYS A 75 -20.13 14.94 12.31
C LYS A 75 -18.74 15.40 12.69
N ARG A 76 -18.03 16.01 11.76
CA ARG A 76 -16.75 16.69 11.97
C ARG A 76 -16.93 18.19 11.76
N ASP A 77 -16.01 18.98 12.28
CA ASP A 77 -15.95 20.44 12.12
C ASP A 77 -15.41 20.87 10.74
N TYR A 78 -15.16 19.90 9.85
CA TYR A 78 -14.68 20.09 8.47
C TYR A 78 -15.49 19.22 7.49
N GLN A 79 -15.55 19.67 6.25
CA GLN A 79 -16.21 18.96 5.15
C GLN A 79 -15.19 18.35 4.15
N ARG A 80 -13.91 18.70 4.27
CA ARG A 80 -12.81 18.18 3.45
C ARG A 80 -11.68 17.74 4.35
N ALA A 81 -11.11 16.60 4.06
CA ALA A 81 -9.95 16.09 4.78
C ALA A 81 -8.88 15.55 3.83
N THR A 82 -7.65 15.53 4.30
CA THR A 82 -6.55 14.80 3.66
C THR A 82 -5.72 14.09 4.72
N THR A 83 -5.23 12.90 4.39
CA THR A 83 -4.44 12.09 5.34
C THR A 83 -3.43 11.21 4.61
N SER A 84 -2.37 10.82 5.32
CA SER A 84 -1.53 9.67 5.00
C SER A 84 -1.84 8.58 6.00
N GLN A 85 -2.72 7.65 5.63
CA GLN A 85 -3.22 6.60 6.51
C GLN A 85 -2.32 5.38 6.47
N LYS A 86 -1.89 4.91 7.63
CA LYS A 86 -1.28 3.59 7.82
C LYS A 86 -2.30 2.51 7.49
N CYS A 87 -1.93 1.56 6.66
CA CYS A 87 -2.79 0.46 6.24
C CYS A 87 -2.08 -0.88 6.38
N VAL A 88 -2.83 -1.92 6.76
CA VAL A 88 -2.38 -3.32 6.75
C VAL A 88 -3.36 -4.17 5.96
N ARG A 89 -2.83 -4.90 4.96
CA ARG A 89 -3.55 -5.87 4.14
C ARG A 89 -2.96 -7.27 4.32
N ALA A 90 -3.33 -7.92 5.41
CA ALA A 90 -2.88 -9.27 5.77
C ALA A 90 -4.04 -10.04 6.40
N GLY A 91 -4.96 -10.50 5.56
CA GLY A 91 -6.16 -11.22 5.95
C GLY A 91 -7.46 -10.49 5.58
N GLY A 92 -8.57 -11.22 5.57
CA GLY A 92 -9.87 -10.70 5.15
C GLY A 92 -10.01 -10.54 3.63
N LYS A 93 -10.87 -9.61 3.19
CA LYS A 93 -11.17 -9.36 1.77
C LYS A 93 -9.95 -8.86 0.99
N HIS A 94 -9.11 -8.04 1.62
CA HIS A 94 -7.89 -7.52 1.03
C HIS A 94 -6.69 -8.18 1.72
N ASN A 95 -6.02 -9.10 1.02
CA ASN A 95 -4.90 -9.85 1.54
C ASN A 95 -3.77 -9.90 0.52
N ASP A 96 -2.72 -9.10 0.76
CA ASP A 96 -1.55 -9.02 -0.13
C ASP A 96 -0.37 -9.89 0.35
N LEU A 97 -0.52 -10.59 1.49
CA LEU A 97 0.57 -11.29 2.16
C LEU A 97 1.34 -12.24 1.25
N GLU A 98 0.64 -13.01 0.42
CA GLU A 98 1.27 -14.02 -0.45
C GLU A 98 2.02 -13.39 -1.63
N ASN A 99 1.62 -12.20 -2.07
CA ASN A 99 2.25 -11.46 -3.17
C ASN A 99 3.52 -10.72 -2.73
N VAL A 100 3.64 -10.41 -1.42
CA VAL A 100 4.80 -9.69 -0.87
C VAL A 100 6.08 -10.49 -1.08
N GLY A 101 7.07 -9.82 -1.65
CA GLY A 101 8.38 -10.39 -2.02
C GLY A 101 8.45 -10.85 -3.48
N TYR A 102 7.33 -11.23 -4.09
CA TYR A 102 7.28 -11.79 -5.45
C TYR A 102 6.83 -10.78 -6.50
N THR A 103 6.22 -9.69 -6.09
CA THR A 103 5.90 -8.56 -6.97
C THR A 103 6.64 -7.31 -6.52
N PRO A 104 6.85 -6.33 -7.40
CA PRO A 104 7.53 -5.08 -7.04
C PRO A 104 6.64 -4.08 -6.30
N ARG A 105 5.32 -4.32 -6.17
CA ARG A 105 4.32 -3.31 -5.76
C ARG A 105 3.41 -3.68 -4.59
N HIS A 106 3.41 -4.93 -4.12
CA HIS A 106 2.56 -5.36 -3.01
C HIS A 106 3.28 -5.28 -1.67
N HIS A 107 2.55 -4.82 -0.66
CA HIS A 107 3.01 -4.66 0.72
C HIS A 107 1.97 -5.14 1.70
N THR A 108 2.44 -5.70 2.83
CA THR A 108 1.58 -6.00 3.98
C THR A 108 1.19 -4.71 4.70
N PHE A 109 2.17 -3.84 4.95
CA PHE A 109 2.00 -2.49 5.48
C PHE A 109 2.36 -1.46 4.40
N PHE A 110 1.51 -0.46 4.22
CA PHE A 110 1.76 0.67 3.32
C PHE A 110 1.05 1.93 3.84
N GLU A 111 1.45 3.08 3.29
CA GLU A 111 0.76 4.33 3.54
C GLU A 111 -0.17 4.67 2.37
N MET A 112 -1.43 4.97 2.69
CA MET A 112 -2.40 5.43 1.71
C MET A 112 -2.61 6.93 1.85
N LEU A 113 -2.21 7.69 0.85
CA LEU A 113 -2.53 9.10 0.70
C LEU A 113 -3.97 9.24 0.22
N GLY A 114 -4.75 10.04 0.91
CA GLY A 114 -6.15 10.23 0.57
C GLY A 114 -6.62 11.68 0.73
N ASN A 115 -7.54 12.07 -0.14
CA ASN A 115 -8.36 13.27 0.03
C ASN A 115 -9.83 12.89 0.03
N PHE A 116 -10.60 13.59 0.83
CA PHE A 116 -11.98 13.27 1.15
C PHE A 116 -12.85 14.51 1.04
N SER A 117 -14.06 14.32 0.50
CA SER A 117 -15.14 15.32 0.53
C SER A 117 -16.39 14.69 1.12
N PHE A 118 -16.88 15.25 2.19
CA PHE A 118 -18.06 14.79 2.90
C PHE A 118 -19.30 15.60 2.48
N GLY A 119 -19.70 15.40 1.21
CA GLY A 119 -20.83 16.08 0.60
C GLY A 119 -20.61 17.57 0.33
N ASP A 120 -19.38 17.99 0.07
CA ASP A 120 -19.03 19.36 -0.28
C ASP A 120 -18.75 19.49 -1.78
N TYR A 121 -17.78 18.72 -2.32
CA TYR A 121 -17.59 18.58 -3.76
C TYR A 121 -17.73 17.12 -4.19
N PHE A 122 -17.88 16.91 -5.51
CA PHE A 122 -18.06 15.58 -6.05
C PHE A 122 -17.14 15.34 -7.25
N LYS A 123 -17.53 14.57 -8.26
CA LYS A 123 -16.69 14.04 -9.34
C LYS A 123 -15.84 15.09 -10.06
N GLU A 124 -16.45 16.17 -10.57
CA GLU A 124 -15.74 17.16 -11.37
C GLU A 124 -14.55 17.75 -10.60
N ARG A 125 -14.79 18.23 -9.38
CA ARG A 125 -13.75 18.83 -8.56
C ARG A 125 -12.74 17.80 -8.07
N GLY A 126 -13.17 16.57 -7.74
CA GLY A 126 -12.28 15.47 -7.37
C GLY A 126 -11.29 15.14 -8.49
N ILE A 127 -11.78 14.98 -9.71
CA ILE A 127 -10.97 14.73 -10.90
C ILE A 127 -10.02 15.90 -11.19
N GLU A 128 -10.51 17.14 -11.10
CA GLU A 128 -9.70 18.34 -11.33
C GLU A 128 -8.52 18.42 -10.34
N LEU A 129 -8.77 18.21 -9.05
CA LEU A 129 -7.74 18.21 -8.01
C LEU A 129 -6.71 17.11 -8.26
N ALA A 130 -7.17 15.90 -8.57
CA ALA A 130 -6.27 14.78 -8.86
C ALA A 130 -5.39 15.06 -10.09
N TRP A 131 -6.00 15.52 -11.18
CA TRP A 131 -5.28 15.84 -12.41
C TRP A 131 -4.23 16.94 -12.24
N ASN A 132 -4.59 17.98 -11.49
CA ASN A 132 -3.65 19.09 -11.22
C ASN A 132 -2.46 18.60 -10.38
N LEU A 133 -2.69 17.84 -9.32
CA LEU A 133 -1.61 17.32 -8.48
C LEU A 133 -0.62 16.47 -9.30
N ILE A 134 -1.12 15.46 -10.01
CA ILE A 134 -0.23 14.52 -10.71
C ILE A 134 0.50 15.16 -11.89
N THR A 135 -0.13 16.11 -12.59
CA THR A 135 0.46 16.71 -13.80
C THR A 135 1.25 18.00 -13.55
N LYS A 136 0.89 18.78 -12.51
CA LYS A 136 1.55 20.05 -12.23
C LYS A 136 2.53 19.96 -11.08
N ASP A 137 2.08 19.40 -9.93
CA ASP A 137 2.92 19.33 -8.71
C ASP A 137 3.87 18.13 -8.74
N PHE A 138 3.40 16.95 -9.16
CA PHE A 138 4.25 15.77 -9.37
C PHE A 138 4.93 15.76 -10.74
N GLY A 139 4.39 16.47 -11.72
CA GLY A 139 5.00 16.64 -13.05
C GLY A 139 4.98 15.40 -13.92
N LEU A 140 4.04 14.47 -13.72
CA LEU A 140 3.93 13.28 -14.54
C LEU A 140 3.60 13.59 -15.99
N ASP A 141 4.20 12.83 -16.92
CA ASP A 141 3.94 12.97 -18.34
C ASP A 141 2.52 12.52 -18.69
N LYS A 142 1.71 13.46 -19.16
CA LYS A 142 0.32 13.23 -19.57
C LYS A 142 0.17 12.13 -20.62
N ASN A 143 1.18 11.96 -21.47
CA ASN A 143 1.18 10.94 -22.52
C ASN A 143 1.31 9.52 -22.00
N ARG A 144 1.71 9.35 -20.75
CA ARG A 144 1.83 8.07 -20.06
C ARG A 144 0.67 7.75 -19.12
N LEU A 145 -0.34 8.66 -19.05
CA LEU A 145 -1.48 8.49 -18.16
C LEU A 145 -2.68 7.93 -18.89
N TYR A 146 -3.35 6.99 -18.27
CA TYR A 146 -4.61 6.40 -18.67
C TYR A 146 -5.55 6.44 -17.47
N VAL A 147 -6.86 6.40 -17.72
CA VAL A 147 -7.85 6.33 -16.64
C VAL A 147 -8.88 5.26 -16.92
N THR A 148 -9.41 4.66 -15.86
CA THR A 148 -10.57 3.81 -15.95
C THR A 148 -11.79 4.54 -15.37
N VAL A 149 -12.98 4.16 -15.81
CA VAL A 149 -14.25 4.57 -15.22
C VAL A 149 -15.18 3.37 -15.14
N PHE A 150 -16.07 3.35 -14.19
CA PHE A 150 -17.14 2.35 -14.18
C PHE A 150 -17.97 2.50 -15.45
N HIS A 151 -18.35 1.39 -16.07
CA HIS A 151 -18.90 1.36 -17.43
C HIS A 151 -20.17 2.21 -17.62
N GLU A 152 -20.97 2.40 -16.57
CA GLU A 152 -22.18 3.23 -16.56
C GLU A 152 -21.94 4.67 -16.12
N ASP A 153 -20.69 5.04 -15.73
CA ASP A 153 -20.38 6.39 -15.22
C ASP A 153 -20.00 7.34 -16.36
N ASP A 154 -20.99 7.74 -17.15
CA ASP A 154 -20.82 8.71 -18.23
C ASP A 154 -20.39 10.09 -17.74
N GLU A 155 -20.75 10.45 -16.51
CA GLU A 155 -20.39 11.72 -15.91
C GLU A 155 -18.87 11.79 -15.67
N ALA A 156 -18.27 10.78 -15.03
CA ALA A 156 -16.82 10.71 -14.83
C ALA A 156 -16.07 10.65 -16.17
N PHE A 157 -16.58 9.88 -17.15
CA PHE A 157 -16.01 9.82 -18.50
C PHE A 157 -15.93 11.20 -19.15
N ASN A 158 -17.01 11.97 -19.11
CA ASN A 158 -17.07 13.30 -19.69
C ASN A 158 -16.20 14.32 -18.96
N PHE A 159 -16.09 14.21 -17.61
CA PHE A 159 -15.18 15.07 -16.85
C PHE A 159 -13.71 14.79 -17.21
N TRP A 160 -13.30 13.54 -17.38
CA TRP A 160 -11.96 13.22 -17.85
C TRP A 160 -11.66 13.81 -19.23
N LYS A 161 -12.60 13.72 -20.18
CA LYS A 161 -12.44 14.37 -21.50
C LYS A 161 -12.26 15.87 -21.36
N LYS A 162 -13.07 16.52 -20.54
CA LYS A 162 -13.05 17.97 -20.33
C LYS A 162 -11.79 18.45 -19.62
N ILE A 163 -11.38 17.78 -18.54
CA ILE A 163 -10.33 18.23 -17.62
C ILE A 163 -8.95 17.81 -18.12
N ALA A 164 -8.77 16.55 -18.47
CA ALA A 164 -7.49 15.99 -18.93
C ALA A 164 -7.24 16.22 -20.43
N GLY A 165 -8.31 16.43 -21.21
CA GLY A 165 -8.24 16.50 -22.67
C GLY A 165 -7.95 15.14 -23.30
N PHE A 166 -8.34 14.05 -22.64
CA PHE A 166 -8.13 12.70 -23.13
C PHE A 166 -9.02 12.38 -24.33
N SER A 167 -8.48 11.63 -25.29
CA SER A 167 -9.23 10.89 -26.28
C SER A 167 -9.91 9.66 -25.67
N ASP A 168 -10.92 9.13 -26.32
CA ASP A 168 -11.75 8.03 -25.80
C ASP A 168 -10.95 6.75 -25.52
N ASP A 169 -9.88 6.50 -26.28
CA ASP A 169 -8.98 5.36 -26.10
C ASP A 169 -8.12 5.42 -24.82
N ARG A 170 -8.06 6.57 -24.16
CA ARG A 170 -7.37 6.76 -22.89
C ARG A 170 -8.28 6.70 -21.66
N ILE A 171 -9.60 6.60 -21.86
CA ILE A 171 -10.60 6.48 -20.81
C ILE A 171 -11.29 5.13 -20.95
N ILE A 172 -10.84 4.16 -20.18
CA ILE A 172 -11.24 2.76 -20.33
C ILE A 172 -12.45 2.48 -19.44
N ARG A 173 -13.53 1.95 -20.04
CA ARG A 173 -14.74 1.56 -19.32
C ARG A 173 -14.61 0.14 -18.79
N ILE A 174 -14.76 -0.03 -17.48
CA ILE A 174 -14.66 -1.32 -16.79
C ILE A 174 -16.03 -1.71 -16.22
N ALA A 175 -16.53 -2.87 -16.62
CA ALA A 175 -17.84 -3.38 -16.19
C ALA A 175 -17.77 -4.26 -14.92
N THR A 176 -16.57 -4.67 -14.51
CA THR A 176 -16.35 -5.52 -13.34
C THR A 176 -16.38 -4.72 -12.04
N SER A 177 -16.31 -5.42 -10.93
CA SER A 177 -16.17 -4.81 -9.59
C SER A 177 -14.87 -4.03 -9.38
N ASP A 178 -13.92 -4.10 -10.31
CA ASP A 178 -12.65 -3.37 -10.22
C ASP A 178 -12.89 -1.84 -10.19
N ASN A 179 -13.88 -1.35 -10.96
CA ASN A 179 -14.28 0.07 -10.91
C ASN A 179 -15.58 0.33 -10.12
N PHE A 180 -15.98 -0.58 -9.23
CA PHE A 180 -17.02 -0.32 -8.23
C PHE A 180 -16.52 -0.73 -6.85
N TRP A 181 -16.04 0.27 -6.11
CA TRP A 181 -15.42 0.03 -4.81
C TRP A 181 -16.45 -0.19 -3.70
N SER A 182 -16.17 -1.13 -2.81
CA SER A 182 -16.94 -1.35 -1.59
C SER A 182 -16.01 -1.68 -0.42
N MET A 183 -16.29 -1.11 0.74
CA MET A 183 -15.50 -1.30 1.95
C MET A 183 -15.43 -2.77 2.39
N GLY A 184 -16.56 -3.46 2.31
CA GLY A 184 -16.73 -4.85 2.71
C GLY A 184 -18.05 -5.42 2.23
N GLU A 185 -18.64 -6.32 2.99
CA GLU A 185 -20.02 -6.81 2.73
C GLU A 185 -21.08 -5.74 3.01
N THR A 186 -20.76 -4.81 3.91
CA THR A 186 -21.58 -3.65 4.26
C THR A 186 -20.72 -2.40 4.36
N GLY A 187 -21.34 -1.22 4.23
CA GLY A 187 -20.70 0.08 4.35
C GLY A 187 -20.76 0.92 3.09
N PRO A 188 -20.13 2.10 3.08
CA PRO A 188 -20.09 2.99 1.94
C PRO A 188 -19.51 2.32 0.69
N CYS A 189 -20.09 2.62 -0.46
CA CYS A 189 -19.65 2.10 -1.75
C CYS A 189 -20.03 3.06 -2.90
N GLY A 190 -19.43 2.84 -4.06
CA GLY A 190 -19.75 3.61 -5.26
C GLY A 190 -18.81 3.31 -6.44
N PRO A 191 -19.15 3.83 -7.63
CA PRO A 191 -18.28 3.74 -8.77
C PRO A 191 -16.97 4.45 -8.50
N CYS A 192 -15.90 3.96 -9.10
CA CYS A 192 -14.59 4.60 -8.97
C CYS A 192 -13.94 4.81 -10.34
N SER A 193 -12.95 5.68 -10.35
CA SER A 193 -12.10 5.99 -11.47
C SER A 193 -10.65 5.88 -11.03
N GLU A 194 -9.88 5.06 -11.71
CA GLU A 194 -8.49 4.82 -11.39
C GLU A 194 -7.59 5.52 -12.40
N ILE A 195 -6.45 6.01 -11.93
CA ILE A 195 -5.41 6.62 -12.75
C ILE A 195 -4.26 5.63 -12.85
N PHE A 196 -3.90 5.28 -14.09
CA PHE A 196 -2.81 4.38 -14.42
C PHE A 196 -1.65 5.13 -15.08
N TYR A 197 -0.45 4.63 -14.82
CA TYR A 197 0.76 5.11 -15.46
C TYR A 197 1.40 3.99 -16.31
N ASP A 198 1.72 4.30 -17.57
CA ASP A 198 2.47 3.42 -18.48
C ASP A 198 3.97 3.58 -18.23
N HIS A 199 4.59 2.59 -17.61
CA HIS A 199 6.04 2.54 -17.38
C HIS A 199 6.84 2.31 -18.67
N GLY A 200 6.20 1.88 -19.75
CA GLY A 200 6.82 1.65 -21.05
C GLY A 200 6.89 0.18 -21.45
N ASP A 201 7.20 -0.05 -22.72
CA ASP A 201 7.16 -1.35 -23.40
C ASP A 201 8.29 -2.31 -22.98
N HIS A 202 9.27 -1.84 -22.23
CA HIS A 202 10.30 -2.69 -21.61
C HIS A 202 9.76 -3.57 -20.48
N LEU A 203 8.57 -3.26 -19.96
CA LEU A 203 7.85 -4.06 -18.98
C LEU A 203 6.67 -4.80 -19.62
N LYS A 204 6.38 -5.99 -19.11
CA LYS A 204 5.22 -6.77 -19.53
C LYS A 204 3.95 -6.23 -18.88
N GLY A 205 2.85 -6.28 -19.60
CA GLY A 205 1.53 -5.88 -19.10
C GLY A 205 0.69 -5.21 -20.19
N GLY A 206 -0.63 -5.35 -20.08
CA GLY A 206 -1.63 -4.75 -20.94
C GLY A 206 -2.39 -3.62 -20.25
N LEU A 207 -3.20 -2.91 -21.01
CA LEU A 207 -4.12 -1.91 -20.48
C LEU A 207 -5.12 -2.52 -19.48
N PRO A 208 -5.62 -1.74 -18.51
CA PRO A 208 -6.70 -2.17 -17.63
C PRO A 208 -7.88 -2.76 -18.41
N GLY A 209 -8.50 -3.81 -17.90
CA GLY A 209 -9.58 -4.53 -18.57
C GLY A 209 -9.13 -5.52 -19.66
N THR A 210 -7.83 -5.62 -19.94
CA THR A 210 -7.28 -6.62 -20.86
C THR A 210 -6.80 -7.87 -20.16
N LYS A 211 -6.57 -8.95 -20.92
CA LYS A 211 -6.09 -10.24 -20.37
C LYS A 211 -4.76 -10.12 -19.61
N ASP A 212 -3.91 -9.18 -20.02
CA ASP A 212 -2.55 -9.01 -19.49
C ASP A 212 -2.44 -7.81 -18.51
N GLN A 213 -3.57 -7.36 -17.95
CA GLN A 213 -3.63 -6.21 -17.04
C GLN A 213 -2.80 -6.36 -15.76
N ASP A 214 -2.55 -7.59 -15.31
CA ASP A 214 -1.82 -7.87 -14.06
C ASP A 214 -0.29 -7.67 -14.16
N GLY A 215 0.22 -7.28 -15.33
CA GLY A 215 1.63 -6.99 -15.54
C GLY A 215 2.09 -5.70 -14.84
N ASP A 216 3.40 -5.41 -14.97
CA ASP A 216 4.04 -4.27 -14.31
C ASP A 216 4.15 -3.02 -15.20
N ARG A 217 3.61 -3.05 -16.43
CA ARG A 217 3.66 -1.92 -17.36
C ARG A 217 2.67 -0.82 -17.00
N PHE A 218 1.38 -1.17 -16.91
CA PHE A 218 0.32 -0.22 -16.58
C PHE A 218 -0.05 -0.38 -15.11
N ILE A 219 0.41 0.54 -14.29
CA ILE A 219 0.22 0.46 -12.84
C ILE A 219 -0.77 1.53 -12.39
N GLU A 220 -1.81 1.09 -11.68
CA GLU A 220 -2.71 1.98 -10.95
C GLU A 220 -1.89 2.77 -9.91
N ILE A 221 -1.94 4.10 -10.02
CA ILE A 221 -1.26 5.01 -9.09
C ILE A 221 -2.22 5.72 -8.14
N TRP A 222 -3.51 5.81 -8.50
CA TRP A 222 -4.52 6.50 -7.68
C TRP A 222 -5.92 6.00 -8.00
N ASN A 223 -6.71 5.71 -6.98
CA ASN A 223 -8.12 5.38 -7.10
C ASN A 223 -8.97 6.53 -6.55
N LEU A 224 -9.92 7.05 -7.35
CA LEU A 224 -10.89 8.06 -6.98
C LEU A 224 -12.26 7.39 -6.84
N VAL A 225 -12.75 7.28 -5.61
CA VAL A 225 -14.03 6.62 -5.33
C VAL A 225 -15.13 7.68 -5.15
N PHE A 226 -16.18 7.55 -5.92
CA PHE A 226 -17.37 8.41 -5.86
C PHE A 226 -18.44 7.74 -5.00
N MET A 227 -18.33 7.96 -3.69
CA MET A 227 -19.21 7.37 -2.69
C MET A 227 -20.63 7.90 -2.86
N GLN A 228 -21.54 7.07 -3.32
CA GLN A 228 -22.92 7.40 -3.57
C GLN A 228 -23.89 6.56 -2.74
N TYR A 229 -23.46 5.36 -2.32
CA TYR A 229 -24.31 4.36 -1.73
C TYR A 229 -23.73 3.82 -0.42
N GLU A 230 -24.65 3.23 0.38
CA GLU A 230 -24.30 2.37 1.50
C GLU A 230 -24.91 0.99 1.28
N GLN A 231 -24.08 -0.03 1.28
CA GLN A 231 -24.51 -1.42 1.32
C GLN A 231 -24.88 -1.74 2.77
N VAL A 232 -26.18 -1.84 3.07
CA VAL A 232 -26.66 -2.09 4.45
C VAL A 232 -26.83 -3.59 4.72
N SER A 233 -27.01 -4.40 3.68
CA SER A 233 -26.98 -5.87 3.71
C SER A 233 -26.59 -6.40 2.33
N LYS A 234 -26.41 -7.72 2.18
CA LYS A 234 -26.11 -8.36 0.89
C LYS A 234 -27.08 -7.97 -0.22
N GLU A 235 -28.35 -7.78 0.12
CA GLU A 235 -29.43 -7.55 -0.85
C GLU A 235 -29.91 -6.09 -0.89
N LYS A 236 -29.50 -5.27 0.09
CA LYS A 236 -30.02 -3.90 0.23
C LYS A 236 -28.92 -2.86 0.17
N ARG A 237 -29.04 -1.99 -0.80
CA ARG A 237 -28.22 -0.78 -0.96
C ARG A 237 -29.14 0.45 -0.93
N ILE A 238 -28.71 1.48 -0.25
CA ILE A 238 -29.40 2.78 -0.12
C ILE A 238 -28.44 3.90 -0.55
N ASP A 239 -29.00 5.06 -0.87
CA ASP A 239 -28.21 6.25 -1.14
C ASP A 239 -27.57 6.78 0.14
N LEU A 240 -26.34 7.29 0.05
CA LEU A 240 -25.73 8.06 1.12
C LEU A 240 -26.48 9.39 1.31
N PRO A 241 -26.48 9.97 2.52
CA PRO A 241 -27.10 11.28 2.78
C PRO A 241 -26.60 12.37 1.83
N LYS A 242 -25.37 12.28 1.40
CA LYS A 242 -24.75 13.18 0.41
C LYS A 242 -23.71 12.41 -0.42
N PRO A 243 -23.67 12.61 -1.75
CA PRO A 243 -22.57 12.13 -2.57
C PRO A 243 -21.25 12.68 -2.06
N SER A 244 -20.26 11.84 -1.95
CA SER A 244 -19.00 12.14 -1.29
C SER A 244 -17.82 11.59 -2.10
N VAL A 245 -16.61 12.06 -1.80
CA VAL A 245 -15.39 11.59 -2.47
C VAL A 245 -14.46 10.97 -1.44
N ASP A 246 -13.96 9.78 -1.77
CA ASP A 246 -12.86 9.09 -1.11
C ASP A 246 -11.78 8.83 -2.15
N THR A 247 -10.51 9.01 -1.81
CA THR A 247 -9.42 8.64 -2.72
C THR A 247 -8.32 7.89 -2.01
N GLY A 248 -7.62 7.02 -2.77
CA GLY A 248 -6.50 6.25 -2.25
C GLY A 248 -5.34 6.17 -3.24
N MET A 249 -4.19 6.76 -2.86
CA MET A 249 -2.93 6.67 -3.58
C MET A 249 -1.91 5.97 -2.70
N GLY A 250 -1.34 4.85 -3.15
CA GLY A 250 -0.25 4.18 -2.42
C GLY A 250 1.00 5.06 -2.40
N LEU A 251 1.46 5.49 -1.22
CA LEU A 251 2.64 6.35 -1.10
C LEU A 251 3.88 5.70 -1.67
N GLU A 252 4.12 4.42 -1.36
CA GLU A 252 5.28 3.67 -1.84
C GLU A 252 5.26 3.55 -3.37
N ARG A 253 4.07 3.39 -3.96
CA ARG A 253 3.87 3.26 -5.41
C ARG A 253 4.15 4.56 -6.15
N ILE A 254 3.57 5.67 -5.68
CA ILE A 254 3.85 6.98 -6.29
C ILE A 254 5.29 7.43 -6.03
N ALA A 255 5.89 7.08 -4.89
CA ALA A 255 7.28 7.38 -4.59
C ALA A 255 8.22 6.63 -5.55
N ALA A 256 7.97 5.35 -5.81
CA ALA A 256 8.73 4.59 -6.80
C ALA A 256 8.70 5.27 -8.18
N LEU A 257 7.51 5.62 -8.65
CA LEU A 257 7.35 6.31 -9.93
C LEU A 257 8.11 7.64 -9.97
N LEU A 258 7.99 8.48 -8.95
CA LEU A 258 8.65 9.79 -8.90
C LEU A 258 10.16 9.68 -8.73
N GLN A 259 10.66 8.60 -8.13
CA GLN A 259 12.09 8.28 -8.02
C GLN A 259 12.62 7.50 -9.24
N GLY A 260 11.81 7.36 -10.30
CA GLY A 260 12.24 6.81 -11.60
C GLY A 260 12.33 5.29 -11.66
N THR A 261 11.59 4.59 -10.82
CA THR A 261 11.52 3.11 -10.82
C THR A 261 10.06 2.63 -10.81
N HIS A 262 9.84 1.38 -11.25
CA HIS A 262 8.55 0.67 -11.08
C HIS A 262 8.51 -0.22 -9.83
N ASP A 263 9.65 -0.38 -9.16
CA ASP A 263 9.82 -1.26 -8.00
C ASP A 263 9.81 -0.45 -6.70
N ASN A 264 8.77 -0.62 -5.89
CA ASN A 264 8.62 0.06 -4.60
C ASN A 264 9.80 -0.20 -3.65
N TYR A 265 10.42 -1.39 -3.76
CA TYR A 265 11.58 -1.76 -2.94
C TYR A 265 12.88 -1.05 -3.38
N GLN A 266 12.84 -0.30 -4.48
CA GLN A 266 13.94 0.57 -4.94
C GLN A 266 13.75 2.02 -4.51
N THR A 267 12.74 2.34 -3.70
CA THR A 267 12.60 3.66 -3.08
C THR A 267 13.67 3.92 -2.02
N ASP A 268 13.90 5.18 -1.70
CA ASP A 268 14.88 5.62 -0.71
C ASP A 268 14.72 4.91 0.65
N HIS A 269 13.48 4.79 1.16
CA HIS A 269 13.16 4.09 2.40
C HIS A 269 13.52 2.61 2.35
N PHE A 270 13.06 1.89 1.33
CA PHE A 270 13.30 0.46 1.23
C PHE A 270 14.78 0.14 0.97
N LYS A 271 15.49 0.96 0.21
CA LYS A 271 16.94 0.81 0.03
C LYS A 271 17.71 0.82 1.35
N LYS A 272 17.33 1.70 2.29
CA LYS A 272 17.98 1.76 3.61
C LYS A 272 17.66 0.52 4.45
N LEU A 273 16.41 0.06 4.44
CA LEU A 273 16.03 -1.19 5.12
C LEU A 273 16.77 -2.40 4.53
N ILE A 274 16.81 -2.52 3.21
CA ILE A 274 17.52 -3.59 2.50
C ILE A 274 19.02 -3.56 2.80
N SER A 275 19.63 -2.37 2.86
CA SER A 275 21.04 -2.23 3.28
C SER A 275 21.25 -2.72 4.70
N SER A 276 20.36 -2.34 5.64
CA SER A 276 20.43 -2.79 7.04
C SER A 276 20.27 -4.32 7.18
N ILE A 277 19.41 -4.94 6.34
CA ILE A 277 19.26 -6.40 6.27
C ILE A 277 20.57 -7.02 5.76
N SER A 278 21.17 -6.47 4.71
CA SER A 278 22.45 -6.93 4.18
C SER A 278 23.57 -6.88 5.24
N ASP A 279 23.62 -5.78 6.01
CA ASP A 279 24.60 -5.61 7.09
C ASP A 279 24.38 -6.61 8.23
N ALA A 280 23.12 -6.87 8.61
CA ALA A 280 22.79 -7.80 9.69
C ALA A 280 23.04 -9.26 9.29
N THR A 281 22.71 -9.65 8.06
CA THR A 281 22.87 -11.02 7.56
C THR A 281 24.25 -11.31 6.97
N LYS A 282 25.03 -10.28 6.64
CA LYS A 282 26.29 -10.37 5.87
C LYS A 282 26.11 -10.94 4.44
N VAL A 283 24.90 -10.88 3.93
CA VAL A 283 24.52 -11.35 2.58
C VAL A 283 24.19 -10.16 1.70
N LYS A 284 24.69 -10.14 0.48
CA LYS A 284 24.32 -9.14 -0.52
C LYS A 284 23.00 -9.53 -1.21
N GLN A 285 22.18 -8.53 -1.53
CA GLN A 285 21.01 -8.73 -2.37
C GLN A 285 21.43 -9.08 -3.79
N GLU A 286 20.88 -10.18 -4.32
CA GLU A 286 21.04 -10.67 -5.69
C GLU A 286 19.68 -11.18 -6.18
N ASP A 287 19.51 -11.41 -7.48
CA ASP A 287 18.23 -11.86 -8.07
C ASP A 287 17.69 -13.13 -7.40
N LYS A 288 18.56 -14.09 -7.08
CA LYS A 288 18.16 -15.37 -6.44
C LYS A 288 17.61 -15.23 -5.02
N ASN A 289 17.88 -14.13 -4.33
CA ASN A 289 17.48 -13.91 -2.94
C ASN A 289 16.65 -12.62 -2.74
N ILE A 290 16.34 -11.89 -3.79
CA ILE A 290 15.63 -10.60 -3.76
C ILE A 290 14.29 -10.68 -3.01
N SER A 291 13.56 -11.79 -3.17
CA SER A 291 12.29 -12.02 -2.49
C SER A 291 12.45 -12.04 -0.97
N SER A 292 13.54 -12.63 -0.45
CA SER A 292 13.81 -12.67 0.99
C SER A 292 14.07 -11.27 1.56
N PHE A 293 14.84 -10.44 0.87
CA PHE A 293 15.08 -9.07 1.27
C PHE A 293 13.79 -8.23 1.31
N ARG A 294 12.96 -8.38 0.27
CA ARG A 294 11.66 -7.69 0.19
C ARG A 294 10.72 -8.11 1.32
N VAL A 295 10.60 -9.42 1.57
CA VAL A 295 9.74 -9.94 2.65
C VAL A 295 10.21 -9.46 4.01
N ILE A 296 11.51 -9.52 4.31
CA ILE A 296 12.05 -9.07 5.59
C ILE A 296 11.78 -7.57 5.79
N ALA A 297 12.06 -6.73 4.79
CA ALA A 297 11.85 -5.28 4.86
C ALA A 297 10.37 -4.92 5.07
N ASP A 298 9.47 -5.54 4.31
CA ASP A 298 8.03 -5.31 4.42
C ASP A 298 7.49 -5.79 5.79
N HIS A 299 7.85 -7.00 6.19
CA HIS A 299 7.32 -7.60 7.41
C HIS A 299 7.90 -6.97 8.68
N LEU A 300 9.10 -6.40 8.63
CA LEU A 300 9.62 -5.55 9.70
C LEU A 300 8.73 -4.32 9.89
N ARG A 301 8.34 -3.64 8.81
CA ARG A 301 7.43 -2.48 8.86
C ARG A 301 6.09 -2.88 9.48
N ALA A 302 5.42 -3.89 8.91
CA ALA A 302 4.12 -4.35 9.37
C ALA A 302 4.15 -4.76 10.86
N SER A 303 5.12 -5.56 11.26
CA SER A 303 5.24 -6.05 12.63
C SER A 303 5.51 -4.91 13.61
N SER A 304 6.40 -3.98 13.27
CA SER A 304 6.76 -2.87 14.14
C SER A 304 5.59 -1.91 14.40
N PHE A 305 4.82 -1.58 13.37
CA PHE A 305 3.64 -0.73 13.54
C PHE A 305 2.51 -1.41 14.33
N LEU A 306 2.25 -2.70 14.09
CA LEU A 306 1.26 -3.44 14.86
C LEU A 306 1.67 -3.57 16.33
N LEU A 307 2.95 -3.83 16.61
CA LEU A 307 3.48 -3.85 17.98
C LEU A 307 3.39 -2.47 18.64
N ALA A 308 3.69 -1.38 17.92
CA ALA A 308 3.56 -0.02 18.43
C ALA A 308 2.14 0.33 18.88
N GLU A 309 1.13 -0.30 18.25
CA GLU A 309 -0.28 -0.14 18.62
C GLU A 309 -0.78 -1.19 19.64
N GLY A 310 0.12 -1.97 20.23
CA GLY A 310 -0.20 -2.90 21.31
C GLY A 310 -0.73 -4.26 20.87
N VAL A 311 -0.67 -4.59 19.57
CA VAL A 311 -0.98 -5.95 19.10
C VAL A 311 0.20 -6.84 19.45
N LEU A 312 -0.02 -7.88 20.26
CA LEU A 312 1.00 -8.85 20.63
C LEU A 312 0.80 -10.18 19.89
N PRO A 313 1.90 -10.91 19.56
CA PRO A 313 1.79 -12.21 18.91
C PRO A 313 0.99 -13.20 19.76
N SER A 314 -0.03 -13.83 19.17
CA SER A 314 -0.89 -14.82 19.84
C SER A 314 -1.29 -15.95 18.89
N ASN A 315 -2.12 -16.88 19.37
CA ASN A 315 -2.59 -18.01 18.57
C ASN A 315 -3.93 -17.75 17.85
N GLU A 316 -4.56 -16.58 18.09
CA GLU A 316 -5.84 -16.23 17.52
C GLU A 316 -5.96 -14.74 17.22
N GLY A 317 -6.97 -14.35 16.43
CA GLY A 317 -7.30 -12.97 16.13
C GLY A 317 -6.18 -12.19 15.49
N ARG A 318 -6.06 -10.90 15.83
CA ARG A 318 -5.05 -9.98 15.30
C ARG A 318 -3.62 -10.42 15.64
N GLY A 319 -3.41 -10.96 16.83
CA GLY A 319 -2.11 -11.45 17.26
C GLY A 319 -1.63 -12.67 16.48
N TYR A 320 -2.53 -13.53 16.01
CA TYR A 320 -2.20 -14.62 15.10
C TYR A 320 -1.72 -14.11 13.74
N VAL A 321 -2.41 -13.12 13.19
CA VAL A 321 -2.01 -12.48 11.91
C VAL A 321 -0.63 -11.83 12.05
N LEU A 322 -0.40 -11.09 13.13
CA LEU A 322 0.91 -10.51 13.44
C LEU A 322 1.99 -11.59 13.53
N ARG A 323 1.75 -12.66 14.29
CA ARG A 323 2.71 -13.77 14.43
C ARG A 323 3.03 -14.43 13.09
N ARG A 324 2.03 -14.61 12.22
CA ARG A 324 2.22 -15.14 10.87
C ARG A 324 3.12 -14.24 10.01
N ILE A 325 2.91 -12.92 10.07
CA ILE A 325 3.75 -11.92 9.37
C ILE A 325 5.18 -12.00 9.92
N MET A 326 5.36 -11.94 11.24
CA MET A 326 6.68 -12.03 11.89
C MET A 326 7.43 -13.29 11.47
N ARG A 327 6.82 -14.46 11.62
CA ARG A 327 7.45 -15.76 11.32
C ARG A 327 7.76 -15.92 9.84
N ARG A 328 6.91 -15.39 8.94
CA ARG A 328 7.23 -15.38 7.51
C ARG A 328 8.50 -14.58 7.23
N GLY A 329 8.65 -13.41 7.80
CA GLY A 329 9.87 -12.61 7.69
C GLY A 329 11.09 -13.31 8.31
N MET A 330 10.95 -13.87 9.50
CA MET A 330 12.01 -14.60 10.23
C MET A 330 12.46 -15.86 9.46
N ARG A 331 11.53 -16.57 8.81
CA ARG A 331 11.88 -17.68 7.92
C ARG A 331 12.74 -17.19 6.75
N HIS A 332 12.44 -16.03 6.18
CA HIS A 332 13.26 -15.46 5.10
C HIS A 332 14.64 -15.00 5.60
N SER A 333 14.78 -14.55 6.85
CA SER A 333 16.10 -14.26 7.43
C SER A 333 16.92 -15.55 7.59
N HIS A 334 16.29 -16.64 8.02
CA HIS A 334 16.94 -17.96 8.08
C HIS A 334 17.37 -18.45 6.68
N LEU A 335 16.54 -18.26 5.64
CA LEU A 335 16.91 -18.57 4.25
C LEU A 335 18.11 -17.77 3.74
N LEU A 336 18.36 -16.58 4.27
CA LEU A 336 19.57 -15.80 4.03
C LEU A 336 20.77 -16.27 4.88
N GLY A 337 20.61 -17.33 5.69
CA GLY A 337 21.69 -17.91 6.50
C GLY A 337 21.78 -17.37 7.92
N SER A 338 20.88 -16.51 8.37
CA SER A 338 20.87 -16.04 9.76
C SER A 338 20.55 -17.17 10.72
N LYS A 339 21.41 -17.36 11.71
CA LYS A 339 21.24 -18.31 12.83
C LYS A 339 20.84 -17.62 14.13
N GLU A 340 20.88 -16.31 14.15
CA GLU A 340 20.55 -15.47 15.28
C GLU A 340 19.44 -14.49 14.93
N PRO A 341 18.67 -13.99 15.92
CA PRO A 341 17.67 -12.96 15.69
C PRO A 341 18.26 -11.70 15.07
N ILE A 342 17.64 -11.22 14.00
CA ILE A 342 18.06 -9.99 13.31
C ILE A 342 16.98 -8.90 13.30
N PHE A 343 15.72 -9.21 13.44
CA PHE A 343 14.61 -8.24 13.31
C PHE A 343 14.77 -7.08 14.29
N TYR A 344 15.10 -7.34 15.53
CA TYR A 344 15.33 -6.29 16.53
C TYR A 344 16.56 -5.43 16.22
N LYS A 345 17.56 -5.97 15.50
CA LYS A 345 18.78 -5.24 15.10
C LYS A 345 18.47 -4.26 13.96
N ILE A 346 17.67 -4.68 13.00
CA ILE A 346 17.32 -3.85 11.82
C ILE A 346 16.17 -2.86 12.12
N PHE A 347 15.50 -2.98 13.26
CA PHE A 347 14.43 -2.05 13.66
C PHE A 347 14.90 -0.60 13.77
N ASP A 348 16.13 -0.35 14.19
CA ASP A 348 16.65 1.02 14.32
C ASP A 348 16.70 1.73 12.97
N SER A 349 16.95 1.02 11.87
CA SER A 349 16.89 1.58 10.52
C SER A 349 15.46 2.03 10.17
N LEU A 350 14.46 1.20 10.47
CA LEU A 350 13.04 1.55 10.26
C LEU A 350 12.63 2.75 11.11
N LYS A 351 12.97 2.74 12.38
CA LYS A 351 12.68 3.83 13.31
C LYS A 351 13.25 5.15 12.80
N ASN A 352 14.51 5.18 12.40
CA ASN A 352 15.16 6.40 11.89
C ASN A 352 14.48 6.96 10.64
N GLU A 353 13.91 6.10 9.79
CA GLU A 353 13.21 6.55 8.58
C GLU A 353 11.79 7.05 8.83
N MET A 354 11.08 6.47 9.79
CA MET A 354 9.64 6.66 9.91
C MET A 354 9.17 7.36 11.20
N SER A 355 9.99 7.42 12.26
CA SER A 355 9.55 7.99 13.55
C SER A 355 9.27 9.50 13.49
N GLY A 356 9.85 10.23 12.54
CA GLY A 356 9.54 11.64 12.31
C GLY A 356 8.08 11.91 11.94
N ASN A 357 7.41 10.95 11.27
CA ASN A 357 5.99 11.02 10.93
C ASN A 357 5.12 10.15 11.86
N TYR A 358 5.72 9.14 12.48
CA TYR A 358 5.06 8.15 13.33
C TYR A 358 5.82 8.00 14.66
N PRO A 359 5.67 8.95 15.58
CA PRO A 359 6.43 8.98 16.84
C PRO A 359 6.13 7.79 17.76
N GLU A 360 5.08 7.02 17.50
CA GLU A 360 4.78 5.78 18.21
C GLU A 360 5.89 4.73 18.07
N LEU A 361 6.64 4.70 16.97
CA LEU A 361 7.78 3.82 16.80
C LEU A 361 8.90 4.12 17.81
N GLU A 362 9.15 5.39 18.10
CA GLU A 362 10.11 5.81 19.12
C GLU A 362 9.60 5.49 20.54
N ARG A 363 8.34 5.87 20.84
CA ARG A 363 7.72 5.63 22.16
C ARG A 363 7.69 4.14 22.53
N SER A 364 7.43 3.28 21.55
CA SER A 364 7.28 1.83 21.76
C SER A 364 8.54 1.02 21.44
N GLN A 365 9.68 1.68 21.22
CA GLN A 365 10.94 1.04 20.79
C GLN A 365 11.33 -0.18 21.64
N SER A 366 11.28 -0.05 22.97
CA SER A 366 11.67 -1.14 23.88
C SER A 366 10.75 -2.36 23.73
N LEU A 367 9.43 -2.13 23.67
CA LEU A 367 8.44 -3.18 23.47
C LEU A 367 8.64 -3.88 22.11
N ILE A 368 8.83 -3.09 21.04
CA ILE A 368 9.02 -3.61 19.68
C ILE A 368 10.27 -4.48 19.63
N LYS A 369 11.43 -3.95 20.05
CA LYS A 369 12.70 -4.69 20.00
C LYS A 369 12.67 -5.97 20.81
N GLU A 370 12.14 -5.92 22.02
CA GLU A 370 12.07 -7.10 22.89
C GLU A 370 11.12 -8.16 22.34
N THR A 371 9.93 -7.75 21.83
CA THR A 371 8.97 -8.70 21.25
C THR A 371 9.49 -9.33 19.97
N LEU A 372 10.12 -8.54 19.09
CA LEU A 372 10.76 -9.07 17.88
C LEU A 372 11.85 -10.08 18.22
N ARG A 373 12.73 -9.76 19.18
CA ARG A 373 13.81 -10.66 19.62
C ARG A 373 13.25 -11.97 20.18
N MET A 374 12.33 -11.88 21.13
CA MET A 374 11.76 -13.06 21.80
C MET A 374 10.99 -13.98 20.85
N GLU A 375 10.18 -13.42 19.93
CA GLU A 375 9.43 -14.26 18.98
C GLU A 375 10.38 -14.90 17.96
N GLU A 376 11.44 -14.21 17.53
CA GLU A 376 12.44 -14.77 16.61
C GLU A 376 13.27 -15.88 17.27
N GLU A 377 13.71 -15.71 18.52
CA GLU A 377 14.39 -16.76 19.31
C GLU A 377 13.53 -18.02 19.45
N LYS A 378 12.25 -17.85 19.82
CA LYS A 378 11.30 -18.97 19.92
C LYS A 378 11.08 -19.65 18.56
N PHE A 379 10.94 -18.85 17.51
CA PHE A 379 10.67 -19.39 16.17
C PHE A 379 11.88 -20.13 15.60
N LEU A 380 13.10 -19.68 15.81
CA LEU A 380 14.31 -20.37 15.36
C LEU A 380 14.42 -21.77 15.98
N VAL A 381 14.13 -21.93 17.27
CA VAL A 381 14.11 -23.23 17.94
C VAL A 381 13.06 -24.17 17.32
N LEU A 382 11.86 -23.64 17.04
CA LEU A 382 10.78 -24.42 16.39
C LEU A 382 11.15 -24.78 14.95
N LEU A 383 11.75 -23.87 14.22
CA LEU A 383 12.16 -24.07 12.83
C LEU A 383 13.24 -25.16 12.72
N ASP A 384 14.27 -25.09 13.55
CA ASP A 384 15.34 -26.10 13.60
C ASP A 384 14.78 -27.50 13.91
N ARG A 385 13.87 -27.58 14.89
CA ARG A 385 13.17 -28.84 15.22
C ARG A 385 12.33 -29.36 14.06
N GLY A 386 11.55 -28.47 13.42
CA GLY A 386 10.71 -28.83 12.26
C GLY A 386 11.55 -29.30 11.08
N ILE A 387 12.65 -28.61 10.76
CA ILE A 387 13.57 -29.02 9.70
C ILE A 387 14.20 -30.39 9.99
N LYS A 388 14.60 -30.64 11.24
CA LYS A 388 15.13 -31.94 11.64
C LYS A 388 14.10 -33.05 11.42
N ILE A 389 12.87 -32.89 11.90
CA ILE A 389 11.79 -33.85 11.68
C ILE A 389 11.58 -34.09 10.18
N LEU A 390 11.49 -33.03 9.39
CA LEU A 390 11.30 -33.12 7.94
C LEU A 390 12.43 -33.92 7.27
N ASN A 391 13.69 -33.63 7.61
CA ASN A 391 14.86 -34.33 7.04
C ASN A 391 14.89 -35.79 7.44
N ASP A 392 14.57 -36.11 8.69
CA ASP A 392 14.48 -37.49 9.19
C ASP A 392 13.39 -38.32 8.45
N GLU A 393 12.28 -37.68 8.09
CA GLU A 393 11.20 -38.31 7.33
C GLU A 393 11.52 -38.39 5.83
N ILE A 394 12.10 -37.35 5.21
CA ILE A 394 12.54 -37.38 3.81
C ILE A 394 13.54 -38.51 3.56
N ALA A 395 14.43 -38.77 4.53
CA ALA A 395 15.39 -39.89 4.43
C ALA A 395 14.75 -41.28 4.39
N LYS A 396 13.47 -41.41 4.75
CA LYS A 396 12.73 -42.69 4.79
C LYS A 396 11.80 -42.91 3.60
N ILE A 397 11.61 -41.88 2.74
CA ILE A 397 10.60 -41.90 1.68
C ILE A 397 11.25 -41.70 0.30
N ASP A 398 10.70 -42.38 -0.71
CA ASP A 398 11.21 -42.24 -2.10
C ASP A 398 10.60 -41.03 -2.86
N LYS A 399 9.34 -40.67 -2.67
CA LYS A 399 8.63 -39.70 -3.51
C LYS A 399 7.57 -38.81 -2.83
N VAL A 400 6.90 -39.30 -1.78
CA VAL A 400 5.73 -38.61 -1.20
C VAL A 400 5.84 -38.58 0.31
N LEU A 401 5.77 -37.35 0.88
CA LEU A 401 5.71 -37.14 2.34
C LEU A 401 4.34 -37.61 2.85
N PRO A 402 4.27 -38.48 3.91
CA PRO A 402 3.01 -38.89 4.51
C PRO A 402 2.20 -37.71 5.06
N GLY A 403 0.88 -37.74 4.88
CA GLY A 403 0.00 -36.64 5.25
C GLY A 403 -0.03 -36.34 6.75
N ASP A 404 0.12 -37.34 7.59
CA ASP A 404 0.21 -37.22 9.06
C ASP A 404 1.50 -36.51 9.48
N VAL A 405 2.61 -36.77 8.79
CA VAL A 405 3.88 -36.03 9.00
C VAL A 405 3.75 -34.58 8.55
N ALA A 406 3.14 -34.32 7.38
CA ALA A 406 2.87 -32.98 6.90
C ALA A 406 1.96 -32.21 7.87
N PHE A 407 0.91 -32.85 8.40
CA PHE A 407 0.02 -32.26 9.40
C PHE A 407 0.77 -31.93 10.70
N LYS A 408 1.59 -32.86 11.20
CA LYS A 408 2.41 -32.66 12.40
C LYS A 408 3.37 -31.47 12.24
N LEU A 409 3.99 -31.31 11.07
CA LEU A 409 4.87 -30.16 10.77
C LEU A 409 4.09 -28.85 10.66
N TYR A 410 2.84 -28.91 10.20
CA TYR A 410 1.96 -27.74 10.14
C TYR A 410 1.50 -27.28 11.52
N ASP A 411 1.23 -28.22 12.43
CA ASP A 411 0.71 -27.96 13.78
C ASP A 411 1.82 -27.62 14.81
N THR A 412 3.09 -27.79 14.43
CA THR A 412 4.25 -27.51 15.29
C THR A 412 4.79 -26.12 15.04
#